data_ca6c36254b70321bce32a92f61dc0254
#
_entry.id   ca6c36254b70321bce32a92f61dc0254
#
_cell.length_a   1.000
_cell.length_b   1.000
_cell.length_c   1.000
_cell.angle_alpha   90.00
_cell.angle_beta   90.00
_cell.angle_gamma   90.00
#
_symmetry.space_group_name_H-M   'P 1'
#
loop_
_entity.id
_entity.type
_entity.pdbx_description
1 polymer ?
#
loop_
_entity_poly.entity_id
_entity_poly.type
_entity_poly.pdbx_seq_one_letter_code
_entity_poly.pdbx_strand_id
1 'polypeptide(L)'
;MNQTAVMKARLAWVSEEPIPMRLLQALGGRWDVVLPDKGLPLAGQLAGTAVALVYPEGWSDDPVRMGEVLTALEESDTVGAFLMGESQVGRQILRIRGGQFVCLDAAADPGEIRAELAAAAALQPTIRRLRQQLAGFEQAGTHERPSLEELDEQIRLAAKLQQDFLPGRLPEVGPVRFGALYRPYRWVSGDIYDVARLDELNVGLYVVDAVGHGLPAALLTMFIKKALQTKRIIGHTYEIVPPHLALEELNADICEQNLPSCQFCSAVYGIVNTQTLELTYCRAGHPAPVVFHRDGTWDCLDAPGALLGVTPGQEFSSSRYQLAAGDRVVLFTDGAEDSLRPGGPAGEPESFARLIGPWAALPREQMLLQLVDLFESRGRAGAVNDDVTLVLLDVEAAPRSD
;
A
#
# COMPACT_ATOMS: atom_id res chain seq x y z
N MET A 1 -5.26 47.04 -1.81
CA MET A 1 -5.49 45.65 -2.28
C MET A 1 -4.13 45.00 -2.57
N ASN A 2 -3.55 44.35 -1.58
CA ASN A 2 -2.27 43.66 -1.73
C ASN A 2 -2.57 42.27 -2.36
N GLN A 3 -2.30 42.10 -3.63
CA GLN A 3 -2.17 40.77 -4.22
C GLN A 3 -0.87 40.17 -3.70
N THR A 4 -0.98 39.28 -2.70
CA THR A 4 0.10 38.40 -2.32
C THR A 4 0.37 37.51 -3.54
N ALA A 5 1.48 37.74 -4.24
CA ALA A 5 1.92 36.88 -5.33
C ALA A 5 2.14 35.49 -4.74
N VAL A 6 1.26 34.53 -5.08
CA VAL A 6 1.45 33.12 -4.74
C VAL A 6 2.73 32.69 -5.44
N MET A 7 3.79 32.43 -4.67
CA MET A 7 5.04 31.88 -5.23
C MET A 7 4.71 30.55 -5.89
N LYS A 8 4.94 30.47 -7.21
CA LYS A 8 4.78 29.23 -7.96
C LYS A 8 5.86 28.25 -7.54
N ALA A 9 5.48 26.98 -7.38
CA ALA A 9 6.45 25.93 -7.15
C ALA A 9 7.31 25.72 -8.42
N ARG A 10 8.62 25.53 -8.23
CA ARG A 10 9.55 25.30 -9.36
C ARG A 10 9.50 23.84 -9.80
N LEU A 11 9.37 23.60 -11.09
CA LEU A 11 9.39 22.29 -11.73
C LEU A 11 10.52 22.26 -12.76
N ALA A 12 11.44 21.29 -12.63
CA ALA A 12 12.46 21.07 -13.67
C ALA A 12 11.93 20.13 -14.74
N TRP A 13 12.06 20.51 -16.02
CA TRP A 13 11.78 19.63 -17.15
C TRP A 13 13.07 18.97 -17.62
N VAL A 14 13.20 17.68 -17.39
CA VAL A 14 14.39 16.88 -17.74
C VAL A 14 14.07 16.01 -18.94
N SER A 15 14.41 16.50 -20.13
CA SER A 15 14.20 15.81 -21.39
C SER A 15 15.09 16.40 -22.48
N GLU A 16 15.30 15.67 -23.55
CA GLU A 16 15.88 16.18 -24.81
C GLU A 16 14.82 16.78 -25.72
N GLU A 17 13.57 16.44 -25.51
CA GLU A 17 12.42 16.90 -26.25
C GLU A 17 11.77 18.14 -25.63
N PRO A 18 11.16 19.02 -26.43
CA PRO A 18 10.37 20.13 -25.91
C PRO A 18 9.14 19.64 -25.16
N ILE A 19 8.66 20.45 -24.21
CA ILE A 19 7.48 20.10 -23.42
C ILE A 19 6.27 19.96 -24.36
N PRO A 20 5.60 18.80 -24.41
CA PRO A 20 4.40 18.60 -25.22
C PRO A 20 3.28 19.58 -24.84
N MET A 21 2.53 20.08 -25.83
CA MET A 21 1.46 21.08 -25.62
C MET A 21 0.42 20.63 -24.58
N ARG A 22 0.07 19.34 -24.55
CA ARG A 22 -0.85 18.78 -23.57
C ARG A 22 -0.32 18.87 -22.13
N LEU A 23 1.01 18.71 -21.94
CA LEU A 23 1.64 18.86 -20.64
C LEU A 23 1.68 20.34 -20.21
N LEU A 24 1.92 21.26 -21.11
CA LEU A 24 1.79 22.69 -20.83
C LEU A 24 0.39 23.05 -20.33
N GLN A 25 -0.65 22.42 -20.88
CA GLN A 25 -2.02 22.57 -20.40
C GLN A 25 -2.20 21.96 -19.00
N ALA A 26 -1.63 20.78 -18.74
CA ALA A 26 -1.66 20.14 -17.41
C ALA A 26 -0.97 21.00 -16.36
N LEU A 27 0.18 21.57 -16.69
CA LEU A 27 0.94 22.44 -15.77
C LEU A 27 0.21 23.75 -15.47
N GLY A 28 -0.65 24.24 -16.38
CA GLY A 28 -1.70 25.24 -16.14
C GLY A 28 -1.23 26.57 -15.53
N GLY A 29 0.01 27.01 -15.78
CA GLY A 29 0.56 28.24 -15.23
C GLY A 29 0.76 28.27 -13.70
N ARG A 30 0.56 27.14 -13.03
CA ARG A 30 0.79 26.98 -11.58
C ARG A 30 2.26 26.71 -11.23
N TRP A 31 3.05 26.31 -12.21
CA TRP A 31 4.45 25.96 -12.05
C TRP A 31 5.36 26.99 -12.68
N ASP A 32 6.51 27.23 -12.04
CA ASP A 32 7.65 27.93 -12.62
C ASP A 32 8.56 26.86 -13.25
N VAL A 33 8.42 26.67 -14.58
CA VAL A 33 9.11 25.58 -15.29
C VAL A 33 10.51 26.03 -15.66
N VAL A 34 11.50 25.25 -15.19
CA VAL A 34 12.93 25.46 -15.44
C VAL A 34 13.43 24.38 -16.40
N LEU A 35 14.17 24.81 -17.42
CA LEU A 35 14.86 23.93 -18.36
C LEU A 35 16.35 23.86 -17.93
N PRO A 36 16.84 22.68 -17.49
CA PRO A 36 18.26 22.52 -17.16
C PRO A 36 19.17 22.77 -18.37
N ASP A 37 20.28 23.45 -18.15
CA ASP A 37 21.32 23.68 -19.16
C ASP A 37 22.14 22.39 -19.37
N LYS A 38 22.23 21.92 -20.62
CA LYS A 38 22.97 20.70 -20.99
C LYS A 38 24.48 20.78 -20.71
N GLY A 39 25.03 21.97 -20.53
CA GLY A 39 26.45 22.20 -20.25
C GLY A 39 26.84 22.20 -18.77
N LEU A 40 25.88 22.08 -17.85
CA LEU A 40 26.11 22.15 -16.40
C LEU A 40 25.66 20.86 -15.70
N PRO A 41 26.28 20.51 -14.55
CA PRO A 41 25.86 19.34 -13.76
C PRO A 41 24.37 19.41 -13.37
N LEU A 42 23.62 18.36 -13.68
CA LEU A 42 22.17 18.33 -13.50
C LEU A 42 21.76 18.47 -12.02
N ALA A 43 22.46 17.83 -11.11
CA ALA A 43 22.18 17.88 -9.67
C ALA A 43 22.14 19.31 -9.11
N GLY A 44 23.11 20.15 -9.49
CA GLY A 44 23.15 21.56 -9.06
C GLY A 44 21.98 22.38 -9.58
N GLN A 45 21.44 22.02 -10.73
CA GLN A 45 20.31 22.74 -11.36
C GLN A 45 18.94 22.28 -10.81
N LEU A 46 18.86 21.05 -10.30
CA LEU A 46 17.68 20.52 -9.65
C LEU A 46 17.54 21.03 -8.22
N ALA A 47 18.61 21.47 -7.60
CA ALA A 47 18.59 22.00 -6.25
C ALA A 47 17.58 23.15 -6.11
N GLY A 48 16.65 23.02 -5.15
CA GLY A 48 15.58 24.00 -4.93
C GLY A 48 14.33 23.86 -5.81
N THR A 49 14.27 22.85 -6.70
CA THR A 49 13.03 22.50 -7.40
C THR A 49 12.10 21.69 -6.50
N ALA A 50 10.79 21.81 -6.70
CA ALA A 50 9.80 21.05 -5.96
C ALA A 50 9.64 19.63 -6.52
N VAL A 51 9.80 19.48 -7.84
CA VAL A 51 9.76 18.20 -8.53
C VAL A 51 10.53 18.31 -9.85
N ALA A 52 11.17 17.24 -10.27
CA ALA A 52 11.76 17.11 -11.60
C ALA A 52 10.86 16.19 -12.44
N LEU A 53 10.24 16.75 -13.48
CA LEU A 53 9.45 15.99 -14.43
C LEU A 53 10.39 15.48 -15.54
N VAL A 54 10.62 14.17 -15.52
CA VAL A 54 11.54 13.48 -16.42
C VAL A 54 10.76 12.83 -17.55
N TYR A 55 11.08 13.19 -18.79
CA TYR A 55 10.50 12.59 -19.99
C TYR A 55 11.60 11.95 -20.83
N PRO A 56 11.85 10.63 -20.64
CA PRO A 56 13.00 9.94 -21.18
C PRO A 56 12.77 9.43 -22.62
N GLU A 57 11.92 10.08 -23.41
CA GLU A 57 11.70 9.68 -24.79
C GLU A 57 12.99 9.69 -25.61
N GLY A 58 13.25 8.61 -26.33
CA GLY A 58 14.47 8.42 -27.10
C GLY A 58 15.66 7.85 -26.31
N TRP A 59 15.62 7.86 -24.97
CA TRP A 59 16.68 7.30 -24.10
C TRP A 59 16.16 6.49 -22.89
N SER A 60 14.87 6.17 -22.87
CA SER A 60 14.27 5.34 -21.79
C SER A 60 14.91 3.97 -21.61
N ASP A 61 15.50 3.43 -22.68
CA ASP A 61 16.17 2.13 -22.70
C ASP A 61 17.71 2.25 -22.58
N ASP A 62 18.24 3.46 -22.36
CA ASP A 62 19.64 3.72 -22.07
C ASP A 62 19.91 3.69 -20.54
N PRO A 63 20.50 2.60 -20.01
CA PRO A 63 20.70 2.46 -18.56
C PRO A 63 21.74 3.44 -18.02
N VAL A 64 22.68 3.93 -18.85
CA VAL A 64 23.71 4.88 -18.42
C VAL A 64 23.08 6.24 -18.20
N ARG A 65 22.34 6.72 -19.19
CA ARG A 65 21.63 8.00 -19.12
C ARG A 65 20.58 8.03 -18.02
N MET A 66 19.84 6.95 -17.88
CA MET A 66 18.89 6.78 -16.79
C MET A 66 19.61 6.84 -15.43
N GLY A 67 20.77 6.17 -15.31
CA GLY A 67 21.59 6.18 -14.09
C GLY A 67 22.09 7.58 -13.73
N GLU A 68 22.53 8.38 -14.69
CA GLU A 68 22.96 9.77 -14.48
C GLU A 68 21.82 10.64 -13.93
N VAL A 69 20.64 10.55 -14.51
CA VAL A 69 19.46 11.31 -14.06
C VAL A 69 19.04 10.89 -12.65
N LEU A 70 19.00 9.59 -12.36
CA LEU A 70 18.66 9.08 -11.04
C LEU A 70 19.66 9.55 -9.98
N THR A 71 20.98 9.50 -10.28
CA THR A 71 22.02 10.00 -9.39
C THR A 71 21.87 11.51 -9.14
N ALA A 72 21.57 12.29 -10.17
CA ALA A 72 21.37 13.73 -10.01
C ALA A 72 20.13 14.07 -9.16
N LEU A 73 19.06 13.29 -9.25
CA LEU A 73 17.87 13.42 -8.41
C LEU A 73 18.20 13.10 -6.94
N GLU A 74 18.95 12.03 -6.69
CA GLU A 74 19.42 11.64 -5.37
C GLU A 74 20.33 12.71 -4.74
N GLU A 75 21.34 13.19 -5.47
CA GLU A 75 22.28 14.22 -5.00
C GLU A 75 21.61 15.57 -4.73
N SER A 76 20.57 15.93 -5.48
CA SER A 76 19.83 17.19 -5.32
C SER A 76 18.69 17.11 -4.32
N ASP A 77 18.43 15.95 -3.73
CA ASP A 77 17.22 15.70 -2.90
C ASP A 77 15.93 16.11 -3.58
N THR A 78 15.80 15.82 -4.88
CA THR A 78 14.65 16.21 -5.68
C THR A 78 13.83 14.99 -6.06
N VAL A 79 12.51 15.05 -5.84
CA VAL A 79 11.57 14.00 -6.27
C VAL A 79 11.50 13.99 -7.79
N GLY A 80 11.71 12.82 -8.38
CA GLY A 80 11.57 12.59 -9.82
C GLY A 80 10.18 12.07 -10.17
N ALA A 81 9.47 12.71 -11.10
CA ALA A 81 8.27 12.20 -11.72
C ALA A 81 8.61 11.79 -13.16
N PHE A 82 8.52 10.50 -13.47
CA PHE A 82 8.91 9.96 -14.77
C PHE A 82 7.68 9.73 -15.64
N LEU A 83 7.58 10.46 -16.74
CA LEU A 83 6.59 10.24 -17.79
C LEU A 83 7.04 9.07 -18.66
N MET A 84 6.44 7.91 -18.45
CA MET A 84 6.82 6.68 -19.14
C MET A 84 5.77 6.29 -20.18
N GLY A 85 6.23 6.00 -21.39
CA GLY A 85 5.45 5.30 -22.40
C GLY A 85 5.44 3.78 -22.14
N GLU A 86 5.42 2.99 -23.23
CA GLU A 86 5.39 1.52 -23.18
C GLU A 86 6.73 0.86 -22.82
N SER A 87 7.82 1.64 -22.60
CA SER A 87 9.14 1.08 -22.29
C SER A 87 9.13 0.26 -21.01
N GLN A 88 9.45 -1.04 -21.15
CA GLN A 88 9.56 -1.95 -20.02
C GLN A 88 10.90 -1.81 -19.27
N VAL A 89 11.99 -1.49 -19.98
CA VAL A 89 13.34 -1.39 -19.39
C VAL A 89 13.43 -0.22 -18.42
N GLY A 90 12.94 0.95 -18.82
CA GLY A 90 12.91 2.13 -17.96
C GLY A 90 12.11 1.89 -16.67
N ARG A 91 10.92 1.27 -16.77
CA ARG A 91 10.08 0.92 -15.62
C ARG A 91 10.80 -0.08 -14.69
N GLN A 92 11.54 -1.03 -15.23
CA GLN A 92 12.27 -2.03 -14.45
C GLN A 92 13.45 -1.39 -13.70
N ILE A 93 14.20 -0.47 -14.33
CA ILE A 93 15.30 0.26 -13.68
C ILE A 93 14.80 1.07 -12.49
N LEU A 94 13.67 1.78 -12.63
CA LEU A 94 13.05 2.56 -11.56
C LEU A 94 12.59 1.68 -10.39
N ARG A 95 12.08 0.47 -10.67
CA ARG A 95 11.68 -0.50 -9.63
C ARG A 95 12.88 -1.05 -8.84
N ILE A 96 14.01 -1.32 -9.51
CA ILE A 96 15.19 -1.91 -8.86
C ILE A 96 15.87 -0.91 -7.91
N ARG A 97 15.92 0.37 -8.25
CA ARG A 97 16.59 1.39 -7.41
C ARG A 97 15.77 1.84 -6.19
N GLY A 98 14.48 1.53 -6.11
CA GLY A 98 13.59 1.79 -4.96
C GLY A 98 13.53 3.25 -4.52
N GLY A 99 12.33 3.84 -4.44
CA GLY A 99 12.18 4.95 -3.54
C GLY A 99 11.76 6.25 -4.20
N GLN A 100 12.30 7.25 -4.46
CA GLN A 100 11.89 8.66 -4.63
C GLN A 100 11.33 9.03 -6.01
N PHE A 101 10.74 8.07 -6.71
CA PHE A 101 10.31 8.27 -8.09
C PHE A 101 8.84 7.92 -8.25
N VAL A 102 8.12 8.81 -8.91
CA VAL A 102 6.74 8.58 -9.33
C VAL A 102 6.74 8.25 -10.81
N CYS A 103 6.13 7.15 -11.20
CA CYS A 103 5.96 6.80 -12.61
C CYS A 103 4.57 7.25 -13.08
N LEU A 104 4.55 8.15 -14.04
CA LEU A 104 3.34 8.68 -14.66
C LEU A 104 3.16 8.05 -16.04
N ASP A 105 1.93 7.71 -16.41
CA ASP A 105 1.65 7.32 -17.78
C ASP A 105 1.71 8.56 -18.69
N ALA A 106 2.55 8.51 -19.70
CA ALA A 106 2.64 9.58 -20.67
C ALA A 106 1.33 9.78 -21.47
N ALA A 107 0.41 8.81 -21.48
CA ALA A 107 -0.91 8.90 -22.07
C ALA A 107 -2.02 9.38 -21.13
N ALA A 108 -1.74 9.49 -19.80
CA ALA A 108 -2.71 9.88 -18.79
C ALA A 108 -3.38 11.24 -19.05
N ASP A 109 -4.53 11.46 -18.44
CA ASP A 109 -5.26 12.72 -18.52
C ASP A 109 -4.45 13.87 -17.90
N PRO A 110 -4.46 15.10 -18.47
CA PRO A 110 -3.77 16.25 -17.92
C PRO A 110 -4.14 16.60 -16.47
N GLY A 111 -5.33 16.26 -16.02
CA GLY A 111 -5.77 16.45 -14.64
C GLY A 111 -5.11 15.46 -13.70
N GLU A 112 -4.97 14.20 -14.09
CA GLU A 112 -4.29 13.14 -13.37
C GLU A 112 -2.79 13.44 -13.23
N ILE A 113 -2.10 13.76 -14.32
CA ILE A 113 -0.69 14.19 -14.30
C ILE A 113 -0.49 15.36 -13.31
N ARG A 114 -1.42 16.31 -13.29
CA ARG A 114 -1.36 17.47 -12.39
C ARG A 114 -1.51 17.09 -10.94
N ALA A 115 -2.43 16.19 -10.62
CA ALA A 115 -2.64 15.70 -9.25
C ALA A 115 -1.40 14.97 -8.73
N GLU A 116 -0.84 14.10 -9.52
CA GLU A 116 0.38 13.33 -9.21
C GLU A 116 1.61 14.25 -9.02
N LEU A 117 1.79 15.24 -9.88
CA LEU A 117 2.87 16.23 -9.71
C LEU A 117 2.69 17.07 -8.45
N ALA A 118 1.46 17.42 -8.09
CA ALA A 118 1.18 18.15 -6.87
C ALA A 118 1.49 17.30 -5.63
N ALA A 119 1.14 16.02 -5.65
CA ALA A 119 1.48 15.06 -4.61
C ALA A 119 3.01 14.90 -4.47
N ALA A 120 3.72 14.68 -5.59
CA ALA A 120 5.18 14.58 -5.62
C ALA A 120 5.86 15.85 -5.04
N ALA A 121 5.37 17.04 -5.39
CA ALA A 121 5.89 18.31 -4.86
C ALA A 121 5.62 18.48 -3.37
N ALA A 122 4.49 18.00 -2.87
CA ALA A 122 4.16 18.04 -1.44
C ALA A 122 5.09 17.15 -0.60
N LEU A 123 5.63 16.06 -1.19
CA LEU A 123 6.59 15.16 -0.57
C LEU A 123 7.99 15.76 -0.38
N GLN A 124 8.38 16.66 -1.28
CA GLN A 124 9.74 17.21 -1.35
C GLN A 124 10.27 17.79 -0.02
N PRO A 125 9.50 18.63 0.75
CA PRO A 125 9.97 19.17 2.02
C PRO A 125 10.24 18.08 3.07
N THR A 126 9.44 17.04 3.07
CA THR A 126 9.56 15.91 4.00
C THR A 126 10.81 15.09 3.72
N ILE A 127 11.08 14.79 2.45
CA ILE A 127 12.30 14.07 2.03
C ILE A 127 13.56 14.85 2.43
N ARG A 128 13.58 16.16 2.19
CA ARG A 128 14.71 17.02 2.59
C ARG A 128 14.92 17.03 4.10
N ARG A 129 13.84 17.15 4.87
CA ARG A 129 13.93 17.14 6.34
C ARG A 129 14.51 15.85 6.86
N LEU A 130 14.05 14.71 6.36
CA LEU A 130 14.53 13.39 6.79
C LEU A 130 16.02 13.19 6.48
N ARG A 131 16.48 13.60 5.30
CA ARG A 131 17.90 13.52 4.96
C ARG A 131 18.77 14.47 5.78
N GLN A 132 18.28 15.67 6.07
CA GLN A 132 18.97 16.59 6.98
C GLN A 132 19.08 16.02 8.40
N GLN A 133 18.04 15.34 8.87
CA GLN A 133 18.07 14.63 10.15
C GLN A 133 19.05 13.47 10.12
N LEU A 134 19.05 12.64 9.07
CA LEU A 134 20.01 11.55 8.88
C LEU A 134 21.47 12.08 8.81
N ALA A 135 21.72 13.12 8.04
CA ALA A 135 23.05 13.75 7.96
C ALA A 135 23.46 14.37 9.31
N GLY A 136 22.52 14.92 10.08
CA GLY A 136 22.75 15.39 11.44
C GLY A 136 23.11 14.26 12.41
N PHE A 137 22.49 13.09 12.28
CA PHE A 137 22.87 11.89 13.04
C PHE A 137 24.23 11.33 12.64
N GLU A 138 24.60 11.37 11.37
CA GLU A 138 25.93 10.97 10.89
C GLU A 138 27.04 11.92 11.39
N GLN A 139 26.77 13.22 11.48
CA GLN A 139 27.72 14.22 12.00
C GLN A 139 27.79 14.27 13.54
N ALA A 140 26.71 13.91 14.23
CA ALA A 140 26.68 13.82 15.70
C ALA A 140 27.34 12.54 16.25
N GLY A 141 27.94 11.73 15.39
CA GLY A 141 28.49 10.40 15.65
C GLY A 141 29.68 10.28 16.61
N THR A 142 29.59 10.88 17.79
CA THR A 142 30.55 10.66 18.91
C THR A 142 29.85 10.25 20.22
N HIS A 143 28.56 9.93 20.21
CA HIS A 143 27.91 9.30 21.37
C HIS A 143 27.36 7.94 20.94
N GLU A 144 27.95 6.90 21.53
CA GLU A 144 27.57 5.49 21.56
C GLU A 144 26.49 5.10 20.52
N ARG A 145 26.93 4.68 19.34
CA ARG A 145 26.05 3.95 18.42
C ARG A 145 25.59 2.69 19.18
N PRO A 146 24.28 2.45 19.34
CA PRO A 146 23.84 1.17 19.86
C PRO A 146 24.53 0.10 19.02
N SER A 147 25.06 -0.93 19.66
CA SER A 147 25.66 -2.05 18.95
C SER A 147 24.62 -2.62 17.99
N LEU A 148 25.06 -3.20 16.86
CA LEU A 148 24.11 -3.86 15.94
C LEU A 148 23.25 -4.90 16.69
N GLU A 149 23.77 -5.48 17.75
CA GLU A 149 23.08 -6.43 18.62
C GLU A 149 21.96 -5.76 19.43
N GLU A 150 22.21 -4.57 20.00
CA GLU A 150 21.17 -3.80 20.74
C GLU A 150 20.06 -3.33 19.81
N LEU A 151 20.38 -2.92 18.59
CA LEU A 151 19.39 -2.53 17.60
C LEU A 151 18.54 -3.73 17.15
N ASP A 152 19.16 -4.89 16.93
CA ASP A 152 18.45 -6.11 16.57
C ASP A 152 17.52 -6.57 17.71
N GLU A 153 17.96 -6.45 18.97
CA GLU A 153 17.13 -6.75 20.14
C GLU A 153 15.92 -5.81 20.25
N GLN A 154 16.11 -4.49 19.99
CA GLN A 154 15.00 -3.53 19.98
C GLN A 154 13.99 -3.83 18.88
N ILE A 155 14.44 -4.20 17.68
CA ILE A 155 13.56 -4.56 16.56
C ILE A 155 12.80 -5.87 16.88
N ARG A 156 13.43 -6.85 17.52
CA ARG A 156 12.76 -8.09 17.97
C ARG A 156 11.69 -7.80 19.02
N LEU A 157 11.96 -6.88 19.94
CA LEU A 157 10.96 -6.45 20.91
C LEU A 157 9.78 -5.76 20.23
N ALA A 158 10.04 -4.87 19.26
CA ALA A 158 8.98 -4.24 18.47
C ALA A 158 8.14 -5.27 17.68
N ALA A 159 8.79 -6.30 17.12
CA ALA A 159 8.11 -7.40 16.45
C ALA A 159 7.17 -8.17 17.39
N LYS A 160 7.63 -8.47 18.61
CA LYS A 160 6.81 -9.12 19.60
C LYS A 160 5.61 -8.26 20.02
N LEU A 161 5.83 -6.97 20.25
CA LEU A 161 4.74 -6.04 20.54
C LEU A 161 3.72 -5.99 19.41
N GLN A 162 4.17 -5.93 18.13
CA GLN A 162 3.26 -5.95 16.99
C GLN A 162 2.46 -7.26 16.92
N GLN A 163 3.09 -8.41 17.17
CA GLN A 163 2.39 -9.70 17.22
C GLN A 163 1.33 -9.75 18.32
N ASP A 164 1.57 -9.10 19.48
CA ASP A 164 0.60 -9.01 20.57
C ASP A 164 -0.65 -8.18 20.21
N PHE A 165 -0.58 -7.37 19.13
CA PHE A 165 -1.73 -6.66 18.57
C PHE A 165 -2.58 -7.53 17.65
N LEU A 166 -2.07 -8.64 17.14
CA LEU A 166 -2.86 -9.57 16.32
C LEU A 166 -3.84 -10.35 17.20
N PRO A 167 -4.96 -10.84 16.65
CA PRO A 167 -5.92 -11.61 17.40
C PRO A 167 -5.28 -12.93 17.90
N GLY A 168 -5.19 -13.10 19.23
CA GLY A 168 -4.65 -14.32 19.83
C GLY A 168 -5.53 -15.55 19.59
N ARG A 169 -6.81 -15.34 19.29
CA ARG A 169 -7.78 -16.37 18.89
C ARG A 169 -8.80 -15.77 17.94
N LEU A 170 -9.04 -16.45 16.83
CA LEU A 170 -10.07 -16.06 15.87
C LEU A 170 -11.45 -16.49 16.38
N PRO A 171 -12.49 -15.66 16.21
CA PRO A 171 -13.83 -15.98 16.68
C PRO A 171 -14.48 -17.12 15.89
N GLU A 172 -15.37 -17.84 16.55
CA GLU A 172 -16.27 -18.81 15.94
C GLU A 172 -17.69 -18.34 16.21
N VAL A 173 -18.44 -17.96 15.17
CA VAL A 173 -19.79 -17.40 15.30
C VAL A 173 -20.72 -18.01 14.27
N GLY A 174 -21.78 -18.68 14.73
CA GLY A 174 -22.70 -19.36 13.84
C GLY A 174 -21.99 -20.37 12.93
N PRO A 175 -22.28 -20.38 11.61
CA PRO A 175 -21.63 -21.25 10.65
C PRO A 175 -20.30 -20.68 10.11
N VAL A 176 -19.82 -19.54 10.59
CA VAL A 176 -18.64 -18.87 10.05
C VAL A 176 -17.40 -19.21 10.86
N ARG A 177 -16.33 -19.57 10.18
CA ARG A 177 -15.02 -19.89 10.73
C ARG A 177 -13.94 -19.06 10.05
N PHE A 178 -12.88 -18.78 10.77
CA PHE A 178 -11.78 -17.98 10.27
C PHE A 178 -10.45 -18.70 10.38
N GLY A 179 -9.54 -18.36 9.50
CA GLY A 179 -8.14 -18.75 9.53
C GLY A 179 -7.28 -17.55 9.10
N ALA A 180 -6.04 -17.52 9.55
CA ALA A 180 -5.12 -16.48 9.11
C ALA A 180 -3.71 -17.03 8.93
N LEU A 181 -3.00 -16.47 7.97
CA LEU A 181 -1.58 -16.62 7.79
C LEU A 181 -0.97 -15.22 7.83
N TYR A 182 0.00 -15.03 8.69
CA TYR A 182 0.71 -13.78 8.88
C TYR A 182 2.20 -14.06 8.91
N ARG A 183 2.92 -13.53 7.95
CA ARG A 183 4.34 -13.78 7.77
C ARG A 183 5.07 -12.50 7.43
N PRO A 184 5.68 -11.84 8.41
CA PRO A 184 6.57 -10.73 8.17
C PRO A 184 7.75 -11.13 7.28
N TYR A 185 8.11 -10.29 6.34
CA TYR A 185 9.32 -10.46 5.52
C TYR A 185 10.58 -10.36 6.36
N ARG A 186 10.57 -9.45 7.35
CA ARG A 186 11.65 -9.28 8.32
C ARG A 186 11.13 -9.49 9.74
N TRP A 187 11.64 -8.74 10.70
CA TRP A 187 11.22 -8.83 12.09
C TRP A 187 9.83 -8.24 12.32
N VAL A 188 9.56 -7.07 11.75
CA VAL A 188 8.30 -6.34 11.83
C VAL A 188 7.65 -6.26 10.46
N SER A 189 6.34 -6.07 10.39
CA SER A 189 5.54 -6.08 9.16
C SER A 189 4.85 -4.75 8.90
N GLY A 190 4.73 -4.38 7.62
CA GLY A 190 3.82 -3.35 7.14
C GLY A 190 2.37 -3.82 7.07
N ASP A 191 2.14 -5.13 7.15
CA ASP A 191 0.80 -5.70 7.19
C ASP A 191 0.21 -5.75 8.60
N ILE A 192 -1.12 -5.68 8.68
CA ILE A 192 -1.88 -6.02 9.88
C ILE A 192 -3.26 -6.54 9.49
N TYR A 193 -3.78 -7.47 10.30
CA TYR A 193 -5.14 -7.95 10.17
C TYR A 193 -5.85 -8.05 11.52
N ASP A 194 -7.16 -8.11 11.47
CA ASP A 194 -7.99 -8.48 12.61
C ASP A 194 -9.25 -9.22 12.18
N VAL A 195 -9.74 -10.04 13.09
CA VAL A 195 -11.05 -10.66 13.01
C VAL A 195 -11.68 -10.57 14.38
N ALA A 196 -12.70 -9.76 14.52
CA ALA A 196 -13.32 -9.45 15.80
C ALA A 196 -14.81 -9.66 15.77
N ARG A 197 -15.34 -10.32 16.81
CA ARG A 197 -16.79 -10.37 17.00
C ARG A 197 -17.31 -8.99 17.38
N LEU A 198 -18.19 -8.44 16.55
CA LEU A 198 -18.81 -7.13 16.77
C LEU A 198 -20.02 -7.23 17.70
N ASP A 199 -20.88 -8.21 17.48
CA ASP A 199 -22.03 -8.53 18.33
C ASP A 199 -22.39 -10.02 18.23
N GLU A 200 -23.62 -10.39 18.54
CA GLU A 200 -24.11 -11.77 18.50
C GLU A 200 -24.12 -12.37 17.11
N LEU A 201 -24.32 -11.52 16.08
CA LEU A 201 -24.54 -11.94 14.69
C LEU A 201 -23.47 -11.43 13.73
N ASN A 202 -22.70 -10.40 14.09
CA ASN A 202 -21.79 -9.73 13.18
C ASN A 202 -20.35 -9.93 13.59
N VAL A 203 -19.51 -10.26 12.59
CA VAL A 203 -18.05 -10.35 12.73
C VAL A 203 -17.41 -9.40 11.74
N GLY A 204 -16.54 -8.52 12.24
CA GLY A 204 -15.70 -7.65 11.43
C GLY A 204 -14.38 -8.34 11.13
N LEU A 205 -13.88 -8.15 9.90
CA LEU A 205 -12.57 -8.64 9.48
C LEU A 205 -11.90 -7.61 8.58
N TYR A 206 -10.61 -7.41 8.74
CA TYR A 206 -9.86 -6.53 7.86
C TYR A 206 -8.42 -7.02 7.63
N VAL A 207 -7.88 -6.58 6.51
CA VAL A 207 -6.47 -6.66 6.17
C VAL A 207 -6.03 -5.27 5.72
N VAL A 208 -4.90 -4.82 6.21
CA VAL A 208 -4.28 -3.54 5.84
C VAL A 208 -2.82 -3.79 5.54
N ASP A 209 -2.33 -3.11 4.52
CA ASP A 209 -0.94 -3.10 4.12
C ASP A 209 -0.45 -1.65 4.04
N ALA A 210 0.51 -1.32 4.88
CA ALA A 210 1.12 0.00 4.97
C ALA A 210 2.30 0.12 4.01
N VAL A 211 2.36 1.22 3.26
CA VAL A 211 3.46 1.46 2.33
C VAL A 211 4.83 1.33 2.98
N GLY A 212 5.71 0.56 2.34
CA GLY A 212 7.08 0.34 2.77
C GLY A 212 7.22 -0.78 3.80
N HIS A 213 8.40 -0.93 4.36
CA HIS A 213 8.74 -2.03 5.27
C HIS A 213 9.50 -1.54 6.51
N GLY A 214 9.58 -2.38 7.52
CA GLY A 214 10.33 -2.10 8.74
C GLY A 214 9.56 -1.27 9.76
N LEU A 215 10.29 -0.65 10.68
CA LEU A 215 9.70 -0.04 11.88
C LEU A 215 8.66 1.08 11.61
N PRO A 216 8.84 1.98 10.63
CA PRO A 216 7.82 3.00 10.35
C PRO A 216 6.48 2.40 9.89
N ALA A 217 6.49 1.42 8.98
CA ALA A 217 5.29 0.72 8.53
C ALA A 217 4.62 -0.05 9.68
N ALA A 218 5.41 -0.73 10.51
CA ALA A 218 4.91 -1.44 11.68
C ALA A 218 4.24 -0.50 12.71
N LEU A 219 4.79 0.69 12.93
CA LEU A 219 4.16 1.69 13.80
C LEU A 219 2.84 2.20 13.23
N LEU A 220 2.78 2.39 11.91
CA LEU A 220 1.53 2.77 11.23
C LEU A 220 0.48 1.67 11.39
N THR A 221 0.83 0.40 11.22
CA THR A 221 -0.13 -0.71 11.41
C THR A 221 -0.66 -0.78 12.84
N MET A 222 0.17 -0.53 13.85
CA MET A 222 -0.27 -0.46 15.24
C MET A 222 -1.21 0.74 15.48
N PHE A 223 -0.93 1.89 14.87
CA PHE A 223 -1.83 3.04 14.89
C PHE A 223 -3.18 2.68 14.26
N ILE A 224 -3.17 2.11 13.06
CA ILE A 224 -4.38 1.68 12.34
C ILE A 224 -5.23 0.74 13.19
N LYS A 225 -4.61 -0.25 13.83
CA LYS A 225 -5.31 -1.18 14.73
C LYS A 225 -6.05 -0.48 15.87
N LYS A 226 -5.55 0.66 16.33
CA LYS A 226 -6.18 1.46 17.39
C LYS A 226 -7.16 2.48 16.86
N ALA A 227 -6.90 3.06 15.70
CA ALA A 227 -7.72 4.11 15.11
C ALA A 227 -8.98 3.57 14.40
N LEU A 228 -8.91 2.37 13.81
CA LEU A 228 -10.04 1.78 13.10
C LEU A 228 -11.21 1.52 14.04
N GLN A 229 -12.23 2.35 13.96
CA GLN A 229 -13.44 2.26 14.78
C GLN A 229 -14.46 1.33 14.14
N THR A 230 -14.61 0.13 14.68
CA THR A 230 -15.62 -0.84 14.23
C THR A 230 -16.94 -0.74 14.96
N LYS A 231 -16.92 -0.10 16.13
CA LYS A 231 -18.10 0.16 16.98
C LYS A 231 -18.04 1.55 17.59
N ARG A 232 -19.19 2.18 17.72
CA ARG A 232 -19.34 3.45 18.40
C ARG A 232 -20.34 3.30 19.56
N ILE A 233 -19.96 3.75 20.75
CA ILE A 233 -20.82 3.75 21.92
C ILE A 233 -21.67 5.01 21.90
N ILE A 234 -23.00 4.85 21.95
CA ILE A 234 -23.97 5.94 21.99
C ILE A 234 -24.83 5.76 23.23
N GLY A 235 -24.49 6.49 24.30
CA GLY A 235 -25.17 6.36 25.60
C GLY A 235 -24.98 4.98 26.21
N HIS A 236 -26.05 4.18 26.29
CA HIS A 236 -26.07 2.81 26.83
C HIS A 236 -26.14 1.74 25.72
N THR A 237 -26.08 2.14 24.45
CA THR A 237 -26.12 1.27 23.29
C THR A 237 -24.85 1.39 22.48
N TYR A 238 -24.68 0.54 21.48
CA TYR A 238 -23.61 0.67 20.51
C TYR A 238 -24.17 0.59 19.10
N GLU A 239 -23.44 1.17 18.18
CA GLU A 239 -23.67 1.07 16.74
C GLU A 239 -22.45 0.42 16.09
N ILE A 240 -22.69 -0.52 15.17
CA ILE A 240 -21.63 -1.06 14.32
C ILE A 240 -21.38 -0.04 13.23
N VAL A 241 -20.12 0.42 13.11
CA VAL A 241 -19.74 1.40 12.10
C VAL A 241 -19.68 0.69 10.74
N PRO A 242 -20.44 1.17 9.73
CA PRO A 242 -20.38 0.60 8.37
C PRO A 242 -18.97 0.66 7.78
N PRO A 243 -18.55 -0.31 6.93
CA PRO A 243 -17.18 -0.40 6.43
C PRO A 243 -16.68 0.88 5.75
N HIS A 244 -17.48 1.57 4.93
CA HIS A 244 -17.08 2.81 4.29
C HIS A 244 -16.82 3.92 5.30
N LEU A 245 -17.70 4.11 6.30
CA LEU A 245 -17.50 5.12 7.33
C LEU A 245 -16.26 4.84 8.18
N ALA A 246 -16.01 3.57 8.52
CA ALA A 246 -14.82 3.19 9.28
C ALA A 246 -13.52 3.52 8.51
N LEU A 247 -13.50 3.32 7.19
CA LEU A 247 -12.36 3.67 6.35
C LEU A 247 -12.25 5.19 6.10
N GLU A 248 -13.36 5.92 6.00
CA GLU A 248 -13.38 7.40 5.93
C GLU A 248 -12.80 8.04 7.18
N GLU A 249 -13.21 7.58 8.36
CA GLU A 249 -12.70 8.05 9.65
C GLU A 249 -11.22 7.71 9.79
N LEU A 250 -10.82 6.48 9.46
CA LEU A 250 -9.42 6.08 9.47
C LEU A 250 -8.56 6.92 8.50
N ASN A 251 -9.08 7.20 7.30
CA ASN A 251 -8.41 8.07 6.34
C ASN A 251 -8.19 9.48 6.90
N ALA A 252 -9.21 10.04 7.54
CA ALA A 252 -9.10 11.35 8.19
C ALA A 252 -8.03 11.32 9.29
N ASP A 253 -8.06 10.31 10.17
CA ASP A 253 -7.10 10.15 11.25
C ASP A 253 -5.65 10.04 10.74
N ILE A 254 -5.41 9.25 9.68
CA ILE A 254 -4.08 9.11 9.06
C ILE A 254 -3.62 10.45 8.46
N CYS A 255 -4.51 11.14 7.73
CA CYS A 255 -4.18 12.43 7.11
C CYS A 255 -3.88 13.53 8.16
N GLU A 256 -4.59 13.53 9.31
CA GLU A 256 -4.39 14.50 10.39
C GLU A 256 -3.06 14.32 11.13
N GLN A 257 -2.56 13.09 11.23
CA GLN A 257 -1.32 12.82 11.98
C GLN A 257 -0.08 13.45 11.36
N ASN A 258 -0.14 13.94 10.10
CA ASN A 258 1.03 14.47 9.38
C ASN A 258 2.28 13.61 9.57
N LEU A 259 2.11 12.28 9.47
CA LEU A 259 3.18 11.32 9.72
C LEU A 259 4.38 11.62 8.81
N PRO A 260 5.62 11.56 9.33
CA PRO A 260 6.78 11.74 8.49
C PRO A 260 6.82 10.62 7.43
N SER A 261 7.17 10.97 6.18
CA SER A 261 7.38 10.04 5.06
C SER A 261 6.15 9.62 4.27
N CYS A 262 5.09 10.48 4.16
CA CYS A 262 3.88 10.14 3.38
C CYS A 262 3.47 8.68 3.58
N GLN A 263 3.06 8.37 4.79
CA GLN A 263 2.59 7.03 5.11
C GLN A 263 1.14 6.92 4.65
N PHE A 264 0.91 6.07 3.69
CA PHE A 264 -0.40 5.67 3.22
C PHE A 264 -0.51 4.15 3.32
N CYS A 265 -1.72 3.64 3.20
CA CYS A 265 -1.93 2.20 3.22
C CYS A 265 -3.06 1.79 2.30
N SER A 266 -3.02 0.55 1.88
CA SER A 266 -4.14 -0.14 1.30
C SER A 266 -4.92 -0.87 2.39
N ALA A 267 -6.24 -1.01 2.25
CA ALA A 267 -7.09 -1.68 3.23
C ALA A 267 -8.31 -2.33 2.59
N VAL A 268 -8.73 -3.43 3.17
CA VAL A 268 -10.07 -3.99 2.97
C VAL A 268 -10.69 -4.27 4.34
N TYR A 269 -11.88 -3.77 4.57
CA TYR A 269 -12.66 -4.02 5.79
C TYR A 269 -14.03 -4.56 5.41
N GLY A 270 -14.43 -5.66 6.04
CA GLY A 270 -15.71 -6.33 5.84
C GLY A 270 -16.40 -6.66 7.15
N ILE A 271 -17.74 -6.73 7.10
CA ILE A 271 -18.60 -7.21 8.17
C ILE A 271 -19.45 -8.32 7.60
N VAL A 272 -19.34 -9.51 8.15
CA VAL A 272 -20.21 -10.63 7.81
C VAL A 272 -21.30 -10.79 8.86
N ASN A 273 -22.56 -10.84 8.41
CA ASN A 273 -23.67 -11.25 9.26
C ASN A 273 -23.79 -12.77 9.20
N THR A 274 -23.61 -13.43 10.34
CA THR A 274 -23.52 -14.89 10.42
C THR A 274 -24.86 -15.60 10.30
N GLN A 275 -25.99 -14.87 10.41
CA GLN A 275 -27.33 -15.41 10.21
C GLN A 275 -27.79 -15.30 8.76
N THR A 276 -27.59 -14.13 8.13
CA THR A 276 -27.97 -13.88 6.73
C THR A 276 -26.90 -14.29 5.75
N LEU A 277 -25.66 -14.46 6.19
CA LEU A 277 -24.46 -14.69 5.37
C LEU A 277 -24.18 -13.55 4.37
N GLU A 278 -24.71 -12.35 4.64
CA GLU A 278 -24.37 -11.16 3.87
C GLU A 278 -23.03 -10.62 4.35
N LEU A 279 -22.09 -10.45 3.42
CA LEU A 279 -20.82 -9.75 3.62
C LEU A 279 -20.97 -8.33 3.07
N THR A 280 -20.90 -7.34 3.95
CA THR A 280 -20.78 -5.93 3.57
C THR A 280 -19.32 -5.54 3.68
N TYR A 281 -18.71 -5.02 2.62
CA TYR A 281 -17.29 -4.71 2.60
C TYR A 281 -16.98 -3.38 1.91
N CYS A 282 -15.83 -2.81 2.22
CA CYS A 282 -15.26 -1.64 1.59
C CYS A 282 -13.78 -1.87 1.33
N ARG A 283 -13.29 -1.41 0.18
CA ARG A 283 -11.91 -1.55 -0.24
C ARG A 283 -11.28 -0.18 -0.46
N ALA A 284 -10.06 0.00 0.01
CA ALA A 284 -9.26 1.21 -0.15
C ALA A 284 -7.92 0.84 -0.80
N GLY A 285 -7.87 0.78 -2.14
CA GLY A 285 -6.66 0.48 -2.91
C GLY A 285 -6.04 -0.91 -2.67
N HIS A 286 -6.72 -1.79 -1.94
CA HIS A 286 -6.22 -3.12 -1.55
C HIS A 286 -6.52 -4.16 -2.64
N PRO A 287 -5.77 -5.28 -2.76
CA PRO A 287 -6.16 -6.39 -3.62
C PRO A 287 -7.60 -6.83 -3.39
N ALA A 288 -8.32 -7.17 -4.48
CA ALA A 288 -9.71 -7.59 -4.37
C ALA A 288 -9.83 -8.96 -3.68
N PRO A 289 -10.62 -9.11 -2.61
CA PRO A 289 -10.85 -10.42 -2.01
C PRO A 289 -11.46 -11.39 -3.01
N VAL A 290 -11.15 -12.67 -2.85
CA VAL A 290 -11.65 -13.74 -3.72
C VAL A 290 -12.63 -14.62 -2.93
N VAL A 291 -13.78 -14.91 -3.52
CA VAL A 291 -14.74 -15.90 -3.00
C VAL A 291 -14.62 -17.16 -3.82
N PHE A 292 -14.24 -18.26 -3.20
CA PHE A 292 -14.26 -19.60 -3.80
C PHE A 292 -15.56 -20.29 -3.43
N HIS A 293 -16.25 -20.82 -4.44
CA HIS A 293 -17.49 -21.55 -4.29
C HIS A 293 -17.24 -23.05 -4.18
N ARG A 294 -18.22 -23.73 -3.61
CA ARG A 294 -18.17 -25.19 -3.44
C ARG A 294 -18.07 -25.96 -4.74
N ASP A 295 -18.51 -25.40 -5.86
CA ASP A 295 -18.41 -26.01 -7.21
C ASP A 295 -17.05 -25.79 -7.90
N GLY A 296 -16.13 -25.08 -7.23
CA GLY A 296 -14.79 -24.76 -7.75
C GLY A 296 -14.72 -23.49 -8.59
N THR A 297 -15.82 -22.79 -8.76
CA THR A 297 -15.82 -21.44 -9.35
C THR A 297 -15.39 -20.40 -8.32
N TRP A 298 -15.06 -19.19 -8.76
CA TRP A 298 -14.73 -18.07 -7.88
C TRP A 298 -15.23 -16.75 -8.42
N ASP A 299 -15.45 -15.82 -7.51
CA ASP A 299 -15.73 -14.41 -7.78
C ASP A 299 -14.67 -13.53 -7.15
N CYS A 300 -14.33 -12.40 -7.81
CA CYS A 300 -13.49 -11.35 -7.23
C CYS A 300 -14.39 -10.24 -6.70
N LEU A 301 -14.20 -9.87 -5.44
CA LEU A 301 -14.95 -8.81 -4.78
C LEU A 301 -14.34 -7.44 -5.13
N ASP A 302 -14.46 -7.06 -6.40
CA ASP A 302 -13.95 -5.77 -6.86
C ASP A 302 -14.89 -4.63 -6.40
N ALA A 303 -14.30 -3.62 -5.77
CA ALA A 303 -14.97 -2.40 -5.35
C ALA A 303 -14.01 -1.23 -5.52
N PRO A 304 -14.46 -0.09 -6.05
CA PRO A 304 -13.60 1.08 -6.19
C PRO A 304 -13.19 1.63 -4.82
N GLY A 305 -11.97 2.14 -4.71
CA GLY A 305 -11.49 2.79 -3.48
C GLY A 305 -10.06 3.28 -3.63
N ALA A 306 -9.82 4.53 -3.25
CA ALA A 306 -8.49 5.13 -3.19
C ALA A 306 -7.71 4.62 -1.97
N LEU A 307 -6.39 4.79 -1.97
CA LEU A 307 -5.54 4.50 -0.82
C LEU A 307 -5.89 5.41 0.37
N LEU A 308 -5.74 4.91 1.58
CA LEU A 308 -5.91 5.67 2.81
C LEU A 308 -4.67 6.53 3.10
N GLY A 309 -4.87 7.73 3.66
CA GLY A 309 -3.81 8.64 4.05
C GLY A 309 -3.26 9.51 2.92
N VAL A 310 -3.81 9.41 1.69
CA VAL A 310 -3.36 10.19 0.51
C VAL A 310 -4.18 11.48 0.35
N THR A 311 -5.51 11.35 0.39
CA THR A 311 -6.41 12.47 0.11
C THR A 311 -7.32 12.72 1.31
N PRO A 312 -7.21 13.87 1.99
CA PRO A 312 -8.15 14.24 3.05
C PRO A 312 -9.58 14.34 2.51
N GLY A 313 -10.55 13.83 3.27
CA GLY A 313 -11.96 13.88 2.90
C GLY A 313 -12.33 12.96 1.75
N GLN A 314 -11.51 11.95 1.44
CA GLN A 314 -11.85 10.91 0.47
C GLN A 314 -13.09 10.15 0.94
N GLU A 315 -14.10 10.06 0.10
CA GLU A 315 -15.29 9.25 0.32
C GLU A 315 -15.06 7.81 -0.18
N PHE A 316 -15.62 6.86 0.57
CA PHE A 316 -15.58 5.44 0.24
C PHE A 316 -16.98 4.89 0.09
N SER A 317 -17.15 3.73 -0.54
CA SER A 317 -18.42 3.07 -0.72
C SER A 317 -18.36 1.63 -0.28
N SER A 318 -19.42 1.17 0.41
CA SER A 318 -19.57 -0.25 0.75
C SER A 318 -20.30 -1.01 -0.35
N SER A 319 -19.80 -2.20 -0.64
CA SER A 319 -20.46 -3.20 -1.48
C SER A 319 -20.98 -4.35 -0.63
N ARG A 320 -21.96 -5.10 -1.17
CA ARG A 320 -22.53 -6.27 -0.50
C ARG A 320 -22.37 -7.51 -1.36
N TYR A 321 -22.13 -8.60 -0.70
CA TYR A 321 -22.03 -9.90 -1.35
C TYR A 321 -22.77 -10.95 -0.53
N GLN A 322 -23.60 -11.76 -1.19
CA GLN A 322 -24.34 -12.84 -0.53
C GLN A 322 -23.53 -14.12 -0.59
N LEU A 323 -23.02 -14.56 0.56
CA LEU A 323 -22.32 -15.82 0.70
C LEU A 323 -23.29 -16.99 0.79
N ALA A 324 -22.83 -18.15 0.35
CA ALA A 324 -23.53 -19.43 0.45
C ALA A 324 -22.78 -20.43 1.34
N ALA A 325 -23.48 -21.44 1.81
CA ALA A 325 -22.87 -22.52 2.58
C ALA A 325 -21.83 -23.29 1.74
N GLY A 326 -20.61 -23.35 2.22
CA GLY A 326 -19.46 -23.94 1.54
C GLY A 326 -18.59 -22.93 0.81
N ASP A 327 -18.93 -21.65 0.82
CA ASP A 327 -18.07 -20.59 0.29
C ASP A 327 -16.88 -20.32 1.21
N ARG A 328 -15.79 -19.91 0.59
CA ARG A 328 -14.57 -19.45 1.24
C ARG A 328 -14.14 -18.09 0.69
N VAL A 329 -14.08 -17.09 1.54
CA VAL A 329 -13.54 -15.77 1.20
C VAL A 329 -12.08 -15.70 1.61
N VAL A 330 -11.22 -15.17 0.73
CA VAL A 330 -9.80 -14.96 0.98
C VAL A 330 -9.48 -13.49 0.79
N LEU A 331 -9.07 -12.82 1.88
CA LEU A 331 -8.45 -11.51 1.86
C LEU A 331 -6.93 -11.72 1.87
N PHE A 332 -6.17 -10.92 1.13
CA PHE A 332 -4.73 -11.12 1.01
C PHE A 332 -4.01 -9.81 0.66
N THR A 333 -2.75 -9.67 1.08
CA THR A 333 -1.88 -8.56 0.69
C THR A 333 -1.15 -8.87 -0.61
N ASP A 334 -0.64 -7.85 -1.28
CA ASP A 334 0.07 -7.98 -2.56
C ASP A 334 1.34 -8.83 -2.45
N GLY A 335 2.02 -8.82 -1.28
CA GLY A 335 3.14 -9.72 -1.03
C GLY A 335 2.78 -11.20 -1.14
N ALA A 336 1.53 -11.59 -0.87
CA ALA A 336 1.04 -12.94 -1.12
C ALA A 336 0.94 -13.23 -2.62
N GLU A 337 0.42 -12.29 -3.40
CA GLU A 337 0.31 -12.41 -4.86
C GLU A 337 1.68 -12.42 -5.53
N ASP A 338 2.54 -11.46 -5.19
CA ASP A 338 3.89 -11.31 -5.76
C ASP A 338 4.78 -12.52 -5.45
N SER A 339 4.66 -13.09 -4.27
CA SER A 339 5.40 -14.31 -3.88
C SER A 339 5.01 -15.51 -4.72
N LEU A 340 3.78 -15.59 -5.20
CA LEU A 340 3.30 -16.69 -6.04
C LEU A 340 3.66 -16.51 -7.52
N ARG A 341 3.96 -15.29 -7.95
CA ARG A 341 4.28 -14.92 -9.33
C ARG A 341 5.61 -14.20 -9.49
N PRO A 342 6.74 -14.85 -9.41
CA PRO A 342 7.99 -14.19 -9.74
C PRO A 342 7.98 -13.77 -11.22
N GLY A 343 7.94 -12.46 -11.50
CA GLY A 343 8.12 -11.86 -12.82
C GLY A 343 6.87 -11.62 -13.67
N GLY A 344 5.67 -11.73 -13.11
CA GLY A 344 4.41 -11.36 -13.78
C GLY A 344 3.96 -9.92 -13.50
N PRO A 345 3.09 -9.32 -14.34
CA PRO A 345 2.50 -8.03 -14.03
C PRO A 345 1.64 -8.14 -12.75
N ALA A 346 1.85 -7.21 -11.81
CA ALA A 346 1.02 -7.07 -10.62
C ALA A 346 -0.40 -6.63 -11.02
N GLY A 347 -1.42 -7.16 -10.36
CA GLY A 347 -2.73 -6.51 -10.33
C GLY A 347 -3.88 -7.15 -11.11
N GLU A 348 -3.79 -8.41 -11.58
CA GLU A 348 -5.00 -9.10 -12.03
C GLU A 348 -5.58 -9.97 -10.89
N PRO A 349 -6.73 -9.59 -10.28
CA PRO A 349 -7.33 -10.35 -9.17
C PRO A 349 -7.58 -11.81 -9.50
N GLU A 350 -7.92 -12.11 -10.76
CA GLU A 350 -8.13 -13.47 -11.25
C GLU A 350 -6.89 -14.36 -11.19
N SER A 351 -5.71 -13.76 -11.16
CA SER A 351 -4.47 -14.51 -11.19
C SER A 351 -4.14 -15.16 -9.86
N PHE A 352 -4.36 -14.45 -8.76
CA PHE A 352 -4.23 -15.01 -7.42
C PHE A 352 -5.26 -16.14 -7.21
N ALA A 353 -6.52 -15.93 -7.62
CA ALA A 353 -7.57 -16.93 -7.56
C ALA A 353 -7.17 -18.23 -8.29
N ARG A 354 -6.60 -18.13 -9.49
CA ARG A 354 -6.13 -19.31 -10.26
C ARG A 354 -4.98 -20.03 -9.57
N LEU A 355 -4.09 -19.28 -8.92
CA LEU A 355 -2.91 -19.85 -8.26
C LEU A 355 -3.27 -20.66 -7.02
N ILE A 356 -4.17 -20.14 -6.17
CA ILE A 356 -4.55 -20.80 -4.91
C ILE A 356 -5.80 -21.69 -5.06
N GLY A 357 -6.55 -21.56 -6.15
CA GLY A 357 -7.77 -22.31 -6.42
C GLY A 357 -7.66 -23.83 -6.21
N PRO A 358 -6.55 -24.50 -6.62
CA PRO A 358 -6.37 -25.92 -6.35
C PRO A 358 -6.43 -26.32 -4.87
N TRP A 359 -6.15 -25.38 -3.95
CA TRP A 359 -6.20 -25.63 -2.50
C TRP A 359 -7.48 -25.13 -1.86
N ALA A 360 -8.29 -24.35 -2.58
CA ALA A 360 -9.51 -23.74 -2.04
C ALA A 360 -10.54 -24.77 -1.53
N ALA A 361 -10.54 -25.99 -2.09
CA ALA A 361 -11.40 -27.08 -1.63
C ALA A 361 -10.87 -27.88 -0.43
N LEU A 362 -9.62 -27.63 -0.01
CA LEU A 362 -9.05 -28.30 1.16
C LEU A 362 -9.67 -27.79 2.46
N PRO A 363 -9.69 -28.59 3.53
CA PRO A 363 -9.96 -28.09 4.88
C PRO A 363 -9.06 -26.90 5.19
N ARG A 364 -9.60 -25.89 5.90
CA ARG A 364 -8.91 -24.62 6.17
C ARG A 364 -7.48 -24.80 6.69
N GLU A 365 -7.29 -25.67 7.67
CA GLU A 365 -6.01 -25.93 8.30
C GLU A 365 -5.01 -26.52 7.29
N GLN A 366 -5.48 -27.42 6.42
CA GLN A 366 -4.64 -28.02 5.39
C GLN A 366 -4.25 -26.98 4.31
N MET A 367 -5.19 -26.13 3.89
CA MET A 367 -4.90 -25.04 2.96
C MET A 367 -3.84 -24.10 3.55
N LEU A 368 -4.00 -23.68 4.81
CA LEU A 368 -3.03 -22.81 5.47
C LEU A 368 -1.65 -23.47 5.56
N LEU A 369 -1.56 -24.75 5.89
CA LEU A 369 -0.29 -25.48 5.91
C LEU A 369 0.38 -25.53 4.52
N GLN A 370 -0.39 -25.81 3.47
CA GLN A 370 0.12 -25.81 2.09
C GLN A 370 0.65 -24.41 1.69
N LEU A 371 -0.06 -23.36 2.07
CA LEU A 371 0.36 -21.99 1.81
C LEU A 371 1.64 -21.64 2.60
N VAL A 372 1.73 -22.03 3.87
CA VAL A 372 2.95 -21.85 4.68
C VAL A 372 4.15 -22.52 4.01
N ASP A 373 4.02 -23.81 3.65
CA ASP A 373 5.09 -24.57 3.00
C ASP A 373 5.51 -23.92 1.66
N LEU A 374 4.53 -23.43 0.91
CA LEU A 374 4.77 -22.75 -0.37
C LEU A 374 5.56 -21.45 -0.16
N PHE A 375 5.10 -20.54 0.73
CA PHE A 375 5.78 -19.28 1.00
C PHE A 375 7.17 -19.48 1.63
N GLU A 376 7.35 -20.51 2.47
CA GLU A 376 8.66 -20.86 2.99
C GLU A 376 9.62 -21.36 1.89
N SER A 377 9.14 -22.19 1.00
CA SER A 377 9.95 -22.69 -0.12
C SER A 377 10.36 -21.56 -1.06
N ARG A 378 9.45 -20.60 -1.33
CA ARG A 378 9.68 -19.40 -2.12
C ARG A 378 10.60 -18.42 -1.43
N GLY A 379 10.47 -18.24 -0.13
CA GLY A 379 11.35 -17.40 0.68
C GLY A 379 12.79 -17.89 0.66
N ARG A 380 13.01 -19.21 0.78
CA ARG A 380 14.35 -19.83 0.61
C ARG A 380 14.94 -19.63 -0.78
N ALA A 381 14.11 -19.50 -1.79
CA ALA A 381 14.51 -19.21 -3.17
C ALA A 381 14.71 -17.70 -3.44
N GLY A 382 14.52 -16.83 -2.43
CA GLY A 382 14.64 -15.38 -2.58
C GLY A 382 13.49 -14.73 -3.37
N ALA A 383 12.36 -15.42 -3.50
CA ALA A 383 11.21 -14.95 -4.27
C ALA A 383 10.16 -14.22 -3.41
N VAL A 384 10.26 -14.28 -2.08
CA VAL A 384 9.42 -13.53 -1.14
C VAL A 384 10.20 -12.30 -0.70
N ASN A 385 9.75 -11.12 -1.11
CA ASN A 385 10.42 -9.85 -0.84
C ASN A 385 9.54 -8.87 -0.07
N ASP A 386 8.35 -9.30 0.36
CA ASP A 386 7.39 -8.49 1.10
C ASP A 386 6.68 -9.29 2.18
N ASP A 387 5.94 -8.60 3.03
CA ASP A 387 5.10 -9.17 4.05
C ASP A 387 3.95 -9.96 3.40
N VAL A 388 3.57 -11.10 3.99
CA VAL A 388 2.51 -11.96 3.46
C VAL A 388 1.43 -12.13 4.52
N THR A 389 0.24 -11.63 4.22
CA THR A 389 -0.93 -11.76 5.08
C THR A 389 -2.11 -12.31 4.29
N LEU A 390 -2.74 -13.36 4.82
CA LEU A 390 -4.03 -13.88 4.33
C LEU A 390 -4.99 -14.04 5.50
N VAL A 391 -6.26 -13.72 5.24
CA VAL A 391 -7.37 -14.01 6.15
C VAL A 391 -8.42 -14.81 5.39
N LEU A 392 -8.76 -15.98 5.92
CA LEU A 392 -9.79 -16.87 5.39
C LEU A 392 -11.07 -16.71 6.21
N LEU A 393 -12.21 -16.65 5.52
CA LEU A 393 -13.55 -16.77 6.08
C LEU A 393 -14.22 -17.96 5.39
N ASP A 394 -14.53 -19.00 6.14
CA ASP A 394 -15.28 -20.18 5.65
C ASP A 394 -16.71 -20.14 6.15
N VAL A 395 -17.66 -20.38 5.25
CA VAL A 395 -19.06 -20.65 5.61
C VAL A 395 -19.25 -22.17 5.65
N GLU A 396 -19.39 -22.72 6.85
CA GLU A 396 -19.61 -24.16 7.02
C GLU A 396 -20.92 -24.60 6.36
N ALA A 397 -20.88 -25.68 5.63
CA ALA A 397 -22.09 -26.32 5.18
C ALA A 397 -22.80 -26.94 6.40
N ALA A 398 -24.13 -26.75 6.49
CA ALA A 398 -24.88 -27.47 7.51
C ALA A 398 -24.57 -28.98 7.41
N PRO A 399 -24.38 -29.69 8.54
CA PRO A 399 -24.18 -31.12 8.50
C PRO A 399 -25.36 -31.74 7.77
N ARG A 400 -25.07 -32.62 6.80
CA ARG A 400 -26.15 -33.37 6.13
C ARG A 400 -26.91 -34.12 7.22
N SER A 401 -28.14 -33.82 7.45
CA SER A 401 -29.05 -34.69 8.18
C SER A 401 -29.18 -35.97 7.36
N ASP A 402 -28.47 -37.01 7.80
CA ASP A 402 -28.67 -38.37 7.30
C ASP A 402 -30.08 -38.87 7.57
#